data_2ce41be66e995534ad795b420194a94a
#
_entry.id   2ce41be66e995534ad795b420194a94a
#
_cell.length_a   1.000
_cell.length_b   1.000
_cell.length_c   1.000
_cell.angle_alpha   90.00
_cell.angle_beta   90.00
_cell.angle_gamma   90.00
#
_symmetry.space_group_name_H-M   'P 1'
#
loop_
_entity.id
_entity.type
_entity.pdbx_description
1 polymer ?
#
loop_
_entity_poly.entity_id
_entity_poly.type
_entity_poly.pdbx_seq_one_letter_code
_entity_poly.pdbx_strand_id
1 'polypeptide(L)'
;MRVSRWIDKAQHTLHWDGYGKDHKSTRGDSVTKCLHEGFHTFGVLWTRDKYVFDVDGKPVWETDTAVSHKPEYALLSLEAGNWAGDIAKATLPDAIIVDYVRVYDPPDAPAK
;
A
#
# COMPACT_ATOMS: atom_id res chain seq x y z
N MET A 1 -0.65 -0.98 -1.39
CA MET A 1 -1.27 0.17 -0.67
C MET A 1 -1.54 1.29 -1.65
N ARG A 2 -2.67 1.91 -1.56
CA ARG A 2 -3.04 3.02 -2.43
C ARG A 2 -3.61 4.16 -1.60
N VAL A 3 -3.17 5.38 -1.89
CA VAL A 3 -3.61 6.59 -1.20
C VAL A 3 -4.34 7.49 -2.19
N SER A 4 -5.49 8.00 -1.79
CA SER A 4 -6.29 8.92 -2.59
C SER A 4 -6.09 10.34 -2.07
N ARG A 5 -5.79 11.25 -2.98
CA ARG A 5 -5.42 12.63 -2.64
C ARG A 5 -6.53 13.41 -1.93
N TRP A 6 -7.78 13.21 -2.35
CA TRP A 6 -8.87 14.06 -1.90
C TRP A 6 -9.65 13.53 -0.71
N ILE A 7 -9.38 12.31 -0.34
CA ILE A 7 -9.99 11.70 0.83
C ILE A 7 -8.86 11.12 1.65
N ASP A 8 -8.79 11.43 2.91
CA ASP A 8 -7.74 10.98 3.83
C ASP A 8 -7.76 9.46 4.04
N LYS A 9 -7.76 8.71 2.94
CA LYS A 9 -7.99 7.28 2.92
C LYS A 9 -6.86 6.54 2.24
N ALA A 10 -6.34 5.55 2.93
CA ALA A 10 -5.42 4.56 2.37
C ALA A 10 -6.13 3.23 2.20
N GLN A 11 -5.91 2.59 1.07
CA GLN A 11 -6.43 1.26 0.77
C GLN A 11 -5.30 0.25 0.81
N HIS A 12 -5.48 -0.79 1.57
CA HIS A 12 -4.51 -1.86 1.75
C HIS A 12 -5.10 -3.12 1.13
N THR A 13 -4.53 -3.57 0.02
CA THR A 13 -5.11 -4.66 -0.75
C THR A 13 -4.05 -5.71 -1.06
N LEU A 14 -4.40 -6.96 -0.87
CA LEU A 14 -3.65 -8.10 -1.37
C LEU A 14 -4.36 -8.68 -2.56
N HIS A 15 -3.60 -9.02 -3.60
CA HIS A 15 -4.08 -9.70 -4.80
C HIS A 15 -3.25 -10.96 -4.99
N TRP A 16 -3.90 -12.09 -5.33
CA TRP A 16 -3.19 -13.33 -5.60
C TRP A 16 -3.95 -14.18 -6.62
N ASP A 17 -3.32 -15.25 -7.07
CA ASP A 17 -3.83 -16.17 -8.09
C ASP A 17 -4.08 -15.51 -9.46
N GLY A 18 -3.18 -14.61 -9.86
CA GLY A 18 -3.15 -14.06 -11.21
C GLY A 18 -4.13 -12.91 -11.45
N TYR A 19 -4.47 -12.72 -12.71
CA TYR A 19 -5.31 -11.60 -13.16
C TYR A 19 -6.62 -12.03 -13.81
N GLY A 20 -6.85 -13.29 -14.01
CA GLY A 20 -8.05 -13.81 -14.67
C GLY A 20 -9.18 -14.11 -13.71
N LYS A 21 -10.01 -15.05 -14.11
CA LYS A 21 -11.17 -15.49 -13.33
C LYS A 21 -10.81 -16.12 -11.96
N ASP A 22 -9.57 -16.59 -11.81
CA ASP A 22 -9.09 -17.19 -10.57
C ASP A 22 -8.51 -16.16 -9.60
N HIS A 23 -8.43 -14.90 -10.02
CA HIS A 23 -7.92 -13.79 -9.20
C HIS A 23 -8.72 -13.63 -7.92
N LYS A 24 -7.99 -13.50 -6.82
CA LYS A 24 -8.55 -13.26 -5.50
C LYS A 24 -7.94 -12.02 -4.88
N SER A 25 -8.67 -11.39 -3.99
CA SER A 25 -8.16 -10.24 -3.26
C SER A 25 -8.82 -10.11 -1.89
N THR A 26 -8.12 -9.45 -1.00
CA THR A 26 -8.69 -8.99 0.28
C THR A 26 -8.23 -7.56 0.52
N ARG A 27 -9.05 -6.78 1.19
CA ARG A 27 -8.80 -5.36 1.37
C ARG A 27 -9.22 -4.86 2.74
N GLY A 28 -8.41 -3.95 3.28
CA GLY A 28 -8.78 -3.10 4.40
C GLY A 28 -8.55 -1.63 4.03
N ASP A 29 -9.38 -0.74 4.53
CA ASP A 29 -9.24 0.69 4.33
C ASP A 29 -8.93 1.36 5.67
N SER A 30 -8.15 2.44 5.65
CA SER A 30 -7.90 3.26 6.83
C SER A 30 -8.02 4.74 6.50
N VAL A 31 -8.41 5.52 7.50
CA VAL A 31 -8.51 6.98 7.38
C VAL A 31 -7.50 7.61 8.32
N THR A 32 -6.65 8.48 7.78
CA THR A 32 -5.67 9.25 8.55
C THR A 32 -5.90 10.72 8.23
N LYS A 33 -6.20 11.51 9.25
CA LYS A 33 -6.46 12.94 9.07
C LYS A 33 -5.29 13.63 8.38
N CYS A 34 -5.60 14.46 7.41
CA CYS A 34 -4.62 15.24 6.63
C CYS A 34 -3.62 14.36 5.83
N LEU A 35 -4.05 13.17 5.42
CA LEU A 35 -3.20 12.24 4.69
C LEU A 35 -2.72 12.82 3.35
N HIS A 36 -3.49 13.71 2.74
CA HIS A 36 -3.15 14.36 1.48
C HIS A 36 -2.22 15.57 1.67
N GLU A 37 -1.87 15.93 2.90
CA GLU A 37 -1.02 17.07 3.21
C GLU A 37 0.31 16.61 3.81
N GLY A 38 1.42 17.14 3.28
CA GLY A 38 2.75 16.87 3.79
C GLY A 38 3.23 15.45 3.51
N PHE A 39 4.34 15.10 4.15
CA PHE A 39 4.93 13.78 4.05
C PHE A 39 4.33 12.85 5.10
N HIS A 40 4.08 11.61 4.66
CA HIS A 40 3.63 10.54 5.55
C HIS A 40 4.44 9.27 5.27
N THR A 41 4.57 8.42 6.27
CA THR A 41 5.19 7.11 6.08
C THR A 41 4.12 6.05 5.89
N PHE A 42 4.39 5.12 4.98
CA PHE A 42 3.53 3.97 4.70
C PHE A 42 4.39 2.73 4.82
N GLY A 43 3.99 1.80 5.66
CA GLY A 43 4.78 0.62 5.92
C GLY A 43 4.00 -0.66 5.82
N VAL A 44 4.74 -1.73 5.55
CA VAL A 44 4.24 -3.11 5.62
C VAL A 44 5.24 -3.92 6.42
N LEU A 45 4.81 -4.45 7.53
CA LEU A 45 5.56 -5.48 8.24
C LEU A 45 5.12 -6.83 7.66
N TRP A 46 6.03 -7.48 6.98
CA TRP A 46 5.81 -8.79 6.37
C TRP A 46 6.52 -9.85 7.20
N THR A 47 5.74 -10.64 7.89
CA THR A 47 6.25 -11.77 8.65
C THR A 47 5.88 -13.09 7.95
N ARG A 48 6.34 -14.20 8.50
CA ARG A 48 5.96 -15.52 8.00
C ARG A 48 4.44 -15.74 8.06
N ASP A 49 3.78 -15.13 9.03
CA ASP A 49 2.40 -15.47 9.39
C ASP A 49 1.38 -14.40 8.99
N LYS A 50 1.82 -13.17 8.80
CA LYS A 50 0.89 -12.08 8.51
C LYS A 50 1.57 -10.86 7.89
N TYR A 51 0.74 -9.98 7.33
CA TYR A 51 1.09 -8.62 6.98
C TYR A 51 0.45 -7.65 7.97
N VAL A 52 1.21 -6.66 8.40
CA VAL A 52 0.69 -5.53 9.17
C VAL A 52 1.01 -4.25 8.40
N PHE A 53 -0.03 -3.52 8.04
CA PHE A 53 0.12 -2.24 7.35
C PHE A 53 0.06 -1.10 8.37
N ASP A 54 0.93 -0.12 8.20
CA ASP A 54 0.94 1.04 9.06
C ASP A 54 0.96 2.35 8.26
N VAL A 55 0.49 3.40 8.90
CA VAL A 55 0.57 4.78 8.41
C VAL A 55 1.12 5.61 9.56
N ASP A 56 2.21 6.33 9.29
CA ASP A 56 2.88 7.18 10.29
C ASP A 56 3.26 6.41 11.56
N GLY A 57 3.67 5.15 11.39
CA GLY A 57 4.08 4.29 12.48
C GLY A 57 2.94 3.65 13.28
N LYS A 58 1.69 3.88 12.89
CA LYS A 58 0.53 3.31 13.56
C LYS A 58 -0.05 2.18 12.74
N PRO A 59 -0.18 0.95 13.29
CA PRO A 59 -0.86 -0.14 12.60
C PRO A 59 -2.30 0.23 12.28
N VAL A 60 -2.70 0.06 11.02
CA VAL A 60 -4.04 0.42 10.54
C VAL A 60 -4.83 -0.75 10.01
N TRP A 61 -4.15 -1.82 9.60
CA TRP A 61 -4.81 -3.03 9.12
C TRP A 61 -3.82 -4.19 9.12
N GLU A 62 -4.30 -5.38 9.43
CA GLU A 62 -3.49 -6.59 9.35
C GLU A 62 -4.30 -7.74 8.74
N THR A 63 -3.60 -8.68 8.14
CA THR A 63 -4.20 -9.88 7.58
C THR A 63 -3.20 -11.03 7.58
N ASP A 64 -3.70 -12.23 7.84
CA ASP A 64 -2.96 -13.48 7.70
C ASP A 64 -3.35 -14.26 6.43
N THR A 65 -4.20 -13.65 5.60
CA THR A 65 -4.67 -14.25 4.35
C THR A 65 -3.62 -14.17 3.27
N ALA A 66 -3.32 -15.29 2.64
CA ALA A 66 -2.45 -15.37 1.44
C ALA A 66 -1.08 -14.72 1.64
N VAL A 67 -0.45 -14.95 2.78
CA VAL A 67 0.90 -14.45 3.04
C VAL A 67 1.89 -15.08 2.08
N SER A 68 2.62 -14.25 1.32
CA SER A 68 3.64 -14.72 0.39
C SER A 68 4.88 -15.21 1.13
N HIS A 69 5.43 -16.31 0.66
CA HIS A 69 6.73 -16.82 1.12
C HIS A 69 7.78 -16.79 -0.01
N LYS A 70 7.50 -16.00 -1.05
CA LYS A 70 8.39 -15.82 -2.19
C LYS A 70 8.98 -14.42 -2.16
N PRO A 71 10.17 -14.23 -2.73
CA PRO A 71 10.72 -12.87 -2.90
C PRO A 71 9.77 -11.98 -3.70
N GLU A 72 9.61 -10.76 -3.23
CA GLU A 72 8.79 -9.74 -3.87
C GLU A 72 9.62 -8.47 -4.07
N TYR A 73 9.14 -7.56 -4.90
CA TYR A 73 9.78 -6.27 -5.10
C TYR A 73 8.83 -5.13 -4.79
N ALA A 74 9.39 -3.98 -4.45
CA ALA A 74 8.62 -2.77 -4.24
C ALA A 74 8.44 -2.01 -5.55
N LEU A 75 7.23 -1.52 -5.78
CA LEU A 75 6.89 -0.70 -6.93
C LEU A 75 6.16 0.55 -6.44
N LEU A 76 6.62 1.71 -6.91
CA LEU A 76 5.94 2.97 -6.70
C LEU A 76 5.36 3.44 -8.01
N SER A 77 4.08 3.79 -8.01
CA SER A 77 3.41 4.28 -9.21
C SER A 77 2.42 5.40 -8.90
N LEU A 78 2.28 6.31 -9.85
CA LEU A 78 1.24 7.33 -9.85
C LEU A 78 0.31 7.03 -11.02
N GLU A 79 -0.94 6.74 -10.72
CA GLU A 79 -1.87 6.25 -11.72
C GLU A 79 -3.17 7.06 -11.71
N ALA A 80 -3.80 7.17 -12.88
CA ALA A 80 -5.13 7.69 -13.05
C ALA A 80 -6.05 6.60 -13.61
N GLY A 81 -7.30 6.56 -13.16
CA GLY A 81 -8.28 5.59 -13.62
C GLY A 81 -9.64 5.89 -13.03
N ASN A 82 -10.66 5.19 -13.48
CA ASN A 82 -12.04 5.41 -13.02
C ASN A 82 -12.19 5.24 -11.49
N TRP A 83 -11.40 4.34 -10.92
CA TRP A 83 -11.38 4.09 -9.48
C TRP A 83 -10.78 5.25 -8.67
N ALA A 84 -10.05 6.17 -9.32
CA ALA A 84 -9.41 7.32 -8.66
C ALA A 84 -10.20 8.61 -8.85
N GLY A 85 -11.33 8.57 -9.58
CA GLY A 85 -12.14 9.72 -9.88
C GLY A 85 -11.95 10.23 -11.31
N ASP A 86 -12.60 11.34 -11.65
CA ASP A 86 -12.58 11.91 -13.00
C ASP A 86 -11.32 12.77 -13.19
N ILE A 87 -10.42 12.30 -14.05
CA ILE A 87 -9.17 13.00 -14.35
C ILE A 87 -9.43 14.39 -14.96
N ALA A 88 -10.54 14.60 -15.64
CA ALA A 88 -10.88 15.89 -16.23
C ALA A 88 -11.13 16.96 -15.16
N LYS A 89 -11.43 16.56 -13.93
CA LYS A 89 -11.62 17.46 -12.78
C LYS A 89 -10.34 17.71 -12.00
N ALA A 90 -9.25 17.07 -12.37
CA ALA A 90 -7.98 17.22 -11.66
C ALA A 90 -7.28 18.52 -12.04
N THR A 91 -6.58 19.10 -11.08
CA THR A 91 -5.66 20.22 -11.34
C THR A 91 -4.31 19.66 -11.74
N LEU A 92 -3.91 19.89 -12.99
CA LEU A 92 -2.68 19.35 -13.58
C LEU A 92 -1.74 20.49 -13.98
N PRO A 93 -0.41 20.27 -14.00
CA PRO A 93 0.28 19.03 -13.63
C PRO A 93 0.28 18.79 -12.12
N ASP A 94 0.43 17.52 -11.76
CA ASP A 94 0.53 17.11 -10.37
C ASP A 94 1.66 16.08 -10.22
N ALA A 95 2.11 15.85 -9.00
CA ALA A 95 3.22 14.94 -8.74
C ALA A 95 3.09 14.27 -7.38
N ILE A 96 3.64 13.09 -7.28
CA ILE A 96 3.97 12.45 -6.01
C ILE A 96 5.45 12.63 -5.75
N ILE A 97 5.81 12.99 -4.53
CA ILE A 97 7.20 13.17 -4.12
C ILE A 97 7.54 12.11 -3.10
N VAL A 98 8.57 11.32 -3.39
CA VAL A 98 9.03 10.25 -2.51
C VAL A 98 10.38 10.68 -1.94
N ASP A 99 10.47 10.82 -0.63
CA ASP A 99 11.72 11.16 0.05
C ASP A 99 12.63 9.93 0.14
N TYR A 100 12.09 8.80 0.60
CA TYR A 100 12.88 7.57 0.70
C TYR A 100 12.00 6.32 0.59
N VAL A 101 12.67 5.22 0.22
CA VAL A 101 12.15 3.86 0.36
C VAL A 101 13.18 3.07 1.15
N ARG A 102 12.75 2.39 2.21
CA ARG A 102 13.63 1.57 3.05
C ARG A 102 13.03 0.18 3.19
N VAL A 103 13.91 -0.81 3.07
CA VAL A 103 13.54 -2.22 3.25
C VAL A 103 14.46 -2.79 4.31
N TYR A 104 13.89 -3.46 5.29
CA TYR A 104 14.63 -4.07 6.39
C TYR A 104 14.34 -5.56 6.43
N ASP A 105 15.37 -6.34 6.69
CA ASP A 105 15.16 -7.76 7.01
C ASP A 105 14.64 -7.87 8.44
N PRO A 106 13.64 -8.73 8.71
CA PRO A 106 13.19 -8.96 10.08
C PRO A 106 14.28 -9.66 10.89
N PRO A 107 14.31 -9.48 12.24
CA PRO A 107 15.35 -10.07 13.09
C PRO A 107 15.46 -11.59 12.99
N ASP A 108 14.37 -12.28 12.61
CA ASP A 108 14.29 -13.73 12.45
C ASP A 108 14.41 -14.18 11.00
N ALA A 109 14.79 -13.28 10.08
CA ALA A 109 14.94 -13.64 8.67
C ALA A 109 16.08 -14.65 8.51
N PRO A 110 15.92 -15.66 7.65
CA PRO A 110 17.00 -16.57 7.37
C PRO A 110 18.19 -15.84 6.74
N ALA A 111 19.41 -16.29 7.04
CA ALA A 111 20.61 -15.74 6.41
C ALA A 111 20.56 -15.97 4.90
N LYS A 112 20.91 -14.92 4.17
CA LYS A 112 20.98 -14.98 2.70
C LYS A 112 22.22 -15.72 2.23
#